data_a677444ea929c8af10aae3565f2eedd5
#
_entry.id   a677444ea929c8af10aae3565f2eedd5
#
_cell.length_a   1.000
_cell.length_b   1.000
_cell.length_c   1.000
_cell.angle_alpha   90.00
_cell.angle_beta   90.00
_cell.angle_gamma   90.00
#
_symmetry.space_group_name_H-M   'P 1'
#
loop_
_entity.id
_entity.type
_entity.pdbx_description
1 polymer ?
#
loop_
_entity_poly.entity_id
_entity_poly.type
_entity_poly.pdbx_seq_one_letter_code
_entity_poly.pdbx_strand_id
1 'polypeptide(L)'
;VEVLEIPMLCAGASESSGRNDEWLFDFDAIEQAFANGCHAFVLCNPHNPIGKVLTREEMLRLSDLAAKYNVRIFSDEIHAPFVYQGHTHVPFASINRQTAMQAFTSTSASKSFNIPGTKCAQVILTNPDDLELWMRNAEWSEHQTATIGAIATTAAYDGGAAWFEGVMAYIERNIALVNEQMRTRFAKVRYVEPQGTYIAWLDFSPLGIGDPANYFFKKANVALTDGRECGEVGRGCVRMNFAMPYPLLEECFDRMAAALEADGLL
;
A
#
# COMPACT_ATOMS: atom_id res chain seq x y z
N VAL A 1 13.56 -19.01 2.48
CA VAL A 1 13.00 -18.03 3.45
C VAL A 1 11.54 -18.39 3.63
N GLU A 2 11.10 -18.57 4.87
CA GLU A 2 9.69 -18.73 5.20
C GLU A 2 9.09 -17.34 5.43
N VAL A 3 7.90 -17.09 4.89
CA VAL A 3 7.18 -15.83 5.05
C VAL A 3 5.99 -16.08 5.97
N LEU A 4 5.90 -15.31 7.05
CA LEU A 4 4.77 -15.30 7.95
C LEU A 4 3.93 -14.05 7.69
N GLU A 5 2.68 -14.25 7.29
CA GLU A 5 1.71 -13.17 7.10
C GLU A 5 1.02 -12.84 8.43
N ILE A 6 1.01 -11.57 8.81
CA ILE A 6 0.28 -11.07 9.97
C ILE A 6 -0.78 -10.09 9.45
N PRO A 7 -2.08 -10.46 9.51
CA PRO A 7 -3.15 -9.60 9.04
C PRO A 7 -3.23 -8.28 9.82
N MET A 8 -3.49 -7.19 9.09
CA MET A 8 -3.91 -5.94 9.73
C MET A 8 -5.32 -6.10 10.30
N LEU A 9 -5.55 -5.53 11.47
CA LEU A 9 -6.86 -5.46 12.11
C LEU A 9 -7.64 -4.28 11.55
N CYS A 10 -8.93 -4.48 11.26
CA CYS A 10 -9.85 -3.40 10.94
C CYS A 10 -10.67 -3.06 12.19
N ALA A 11 -10.36 -1.93 12.82
CA ALA A 11 -11.14 -1.43 13.96
C ALA A 11 -12.39 -0.70 13.47
N GLY A 12 -13.54 -0.96 14.09
CA GLY A 12 -14.82 -0.31 13.74
C GLY A 12 -15.79 -1.18 12.95
N ALA A 13 -15.42 -2.40 12.54
CA ALA A 13 -16.25 -3.32 11.75
C ALA A 13 -17.50 -3.87 12.49
N SER A 14 -18.05 -3.17 13.49
CA SER A 14 -19.31 -3.54 14.14
C SER A 14 -20.51 -2.87 13.47
N GLU A 15 -21.64 -3.57 13.44
CA GLU A 15 -22.88 -3.32 12.68
C GLU A 15 -23.61 -1.97 12.90
N SER A 16 -23.02 -1.02 13.63
CA SER A 16 -23.68 0.25 14.00
C SER A 16 -22.83 1.49 13.72
N SER A 17 -22.04 1.50 12.69
CA SER A 17 -20.98 2.49 12.53
C SER A 17 -21.39 3.76 11.78
N GLY A 18 -21.25 4.88 12.47
CA GLY A 18 -20.71 6.08 11.84
C GLY A 18 -19.21 5.87 11.62
N ARG A 19 -18.82 5.59 10.42
CA ARG A 19 -17.52 5.46 9.77
C ARG A 19 -16.31 6.12 10.47
N ASN A 20 -15.68 5.41 11.37
CA ASN A 20 -14.30 5.63 11.81
C ASN A 20 -13.54 4.30 11.77
N ASP A 21 -13.73 3.53 10.69
CA ASP A 21 -12.98 2.30 10.49
C ASP A 21 -11.53 2.66 10.21
N GLU A 22 -10.61 1.98 10.89
CA GLU A 22 -9.18 2.20 10.77
C GLU A 22 -8.45 0.86 10.73
N TRP A 23 -7.40 0.82 9.91
CA TRP A 23 -6.46 -0.30 9.89
C TRP A 23 -5.43 -0.15 11.01
N LEU A 24 -5.22 -1.21 11.79
CA LEU A 24 -4.27 -1.25 12.90
C LEU A 24 -3.32 -2.43 12.76
N PHE A 25 -2.09 -2.28 13.23
CA PHE A 25 -1.21 -3.42 13.43
C PHE A 25 -1.72 -4.32 14.57
N ASP A 26 -1.68 -5.63 14.36
CA ASP A 26 -1.77 -6.60 15.43
C ASP A 26 -0.39 -6.73 16.11
N PHE A 27 -0.11 -5.81 17.03
CA PHE A 27 1.16 -5.78 17.71
C PHE A 27 1.42 -7.01 18.59
N ASP A 28 0.39 -7.68 19.07
CA ASP A 28 0.53 -8.89 19.88
C ASP A 28 0.97 -10.05 18.97
N ALA A 29 0.38 -10.19 17.80
CA ALA A 29 0.80 -11.17 16.81
C ALA A 29 2.20 -10.87 16.26
N ILE A 30 2.53 -9.59 16.03
CA ILE A 30 3.88 -9.16 15.62
C ILE A 30 4.91 -9.54 16.69
N GLU A 31 4.64 -9.23 17.96
CA GLU A 31 5.54 -9.57 19.06
C GLU A 31 5.74 -11.08 19.19
N GLN A 32 4.65 -11.86 19.06
CA GLN A 32 4.73 -13.31 19.10
C GLN A 32 5.58 -13.87 17.94
N ALA A 33 5.44 -13.33 16.73
CA ALA A 33 6.25 -13.72 15.58
C ALA A 33 7.74 -13.44 15.82
N PHE A 34 8.07 -12.28 16.36
CA PHE A 34 9.45 -11.90 16.69
C PHE A 34 10.02 -12.81 17.78
N ALA A 35 9.26 -13.10 18.83
CA ALA A 35 9.65 -14.02 19.89
C ALA A 35 9.88 -15.46 19.38
N ASN A 36 9.18 -15.86 18.33
CA ASN A 36 9.30 -17.17 17.69
C ASN A 36 10.40 -17.24 16.62
N GLY A 37 11.24 -16.21 16.49
CA GLY A 37 12.43 -16.24 15.64
C GLY A 37 12.28 -15.63 14.25
N CYS A 38 11.30 -14.76 14.01
CA CYS A 38 11.34 -13.88 12.86
C CYS A 38 12.50 -12.90 12.99
N HIS A 39 13.34 -12.79 11.96
CA HIS A 39 14.52 -11.94 11.96
C HIS A 39 14.38 -10.67 11.12
N ALA A 40 13.35 -10.59 10.30
CA ALA A 40 13.08 -9.43 9.47
C ALA A 40 11.57 -9.15 9.38
N PHE A 41 11.21 -7.88 9.29
CA PHE A 41 9.85 -7.41 9.08
C PHE A 41 9.81 -6.54 7.81
N VAL A 42 8.86 -6.80 6.92
CA VAL A 42 8.62 -5.96 5.75
C VAL A 42 7.57 -4.91 6.12
N LEU A 43 7.99 -3.66 6.19
CA LEU A 43 7.17 -2.50 6.47
C LEU A 43 6.83 -1.79 5.16
N CYS A 44 5.58 -1.88 4.70
CA CYS A 44 5.10 -1.11 3.55
C CYS A 44 4.39 0.17 4.05
N ASN A 45 4.93 1.35 3.72
CA ASN A 45 4.37 2.62 4.19
C ASN A 45 4.55 3.76 3.18
N PRO A 46 3.48 4.36 2.61
CA PRO A 46 2.06 4.00 2.73
C PRO A 46 1.75 2.57 2.29
N HIS A 47 0.79 1.94 2.95
CA HIS A 47 0.57 0.49 2.85
C HIS A 47 -0.25 0.09 1.62
N ASN A 48 0.31 -0.73 0.77
CA ASN A 48 -0.39 -1.40 -0.32
C ASN A 48 -0.79 -2.82 0.17
N PRO A 49 -2.09 -3.21 0.15
CA PRO A 49 -3.17 -2.62 -0.65
C PRO A 49 -4.14 -1.70 0.09
N ILE A 50 -4.02 -1.51 1.38
CA ILE A 50 -5.06 -0.89 2.21
C ILE A 50 -5.00 0.64 2.30
N GLY A 51 -3.96 1.27 1.76
CA GLY A 51 -3.82 2.72 1.71
C GLY A 51 -3.54 3.41 3.05
N LYS A 52 -3.23 2.64 4.13
CA LYS A 52 -2.88 3.24 5.43
C LYS A 52 -1.55 3.98 5.35
N VAL A 53 -1.49 5.14 5.97
CA VAL A 53 -0.25 5.87 6.28
C VAL A 53 0.04 5.67 7.76
N LEU A 54 1.15 5.02 8.08
CA LEU A 54 1.49 4.70 9.47
C LEU A 54 1.87 5.95 10.24
N THR A 55 1.39 6.04 11.48
CA THR A 55 1.76 7.11 12.38
C THR A 55 3.18 6.91 12.93
N ARG A 56 3.77 8.02 13.39
CA ARG A 56 5.08 7.97 14.04
C ARG A 56 5.07 7.06 15.29
N GLU A 57 3.98 7.07 16.02
CA GLU A 57 3.77 6.27 17.23
C GLU A 57 3.72 4.77 16.92
N GLU A 58 2.99 4.37 15.88
CA GLU A 58 2.94 2.97 15.42
C GLU A 58 4.33 2.48 15.00
N MET A 59 5.06 3.30 14.25
CA MET A 59 6.41 2.96 13.81
C MET A 59 7.42 2.90 14.97
N LEU A 60 7.31 3.75 15.99
CA LEU A 60 8.12 3.68 17.18
C LEU A 60 7.84 2.41 17.98
N ARG A 61 6.57 2.04 18.16
CA ARG A 61 6.20 0.79 18.84
C ARG A 61 6.74 -0.43 18.09
N LEU A 62 6.65 -0.44 16.76
CA LEU A 62 7.27 -1.49 15.94
C LEU A 62 8.78 -1.54 16.13
N SER A 63 9.46 -0.38 16.13
CA SER A 63 10.90 -0.27 16.33
C SER A 63 11.34 -0.80 17.70
N ASP A 64 10.56 -0.52 18.75
CA ASP A 64 10.88 -1.01 20.11
C ASP A 64 10.76 -2.54 20.20
N LEU A 65 9.73 -3.12 19.58
CA LEU A 65 9.60 -4.57 19.46
C LEU A 65 10.74 -5.17 18.62
N ALA A 66 11.07 -4.55 17.50
CA ALA A 66 12.18 -4.99 16.65
C ALA A 66 13.53 -4.93 17.40
N ALA A 67 13.77 -3.91 18.22
CA ALA A 67 14.95 -3.81 19.06
C ALA A 67 15.01 -4.92 20.12
N LYS A 68 13.87 -5.19 20.76
CA LYS A 68 13.76 -6.23 21.82
C LYS A 68 14.15 -7.62 21.32
N TYR A 69 13.80 -7.93 20.05
CA TYR A 69 14.02 -9.26 19.47
C TYR A 69 15.10 -9.29 18.38
N ASN A 70 15.85 -8.20 18.21
CA ASN A 70 16.89 -8.05 17.20
C ASN A 70 16.39 -8.31 15.75
N VAL A 71 15.24 -7.74 15.41
CA VAL A 71 14.60 -7.85 14.09
C VAL A 71 15.04 -6.68 13.20
N ARG A 72 15.30 -6.95 11.93
CA ARG A 72 15.57 -5.92 10.92
C ARG A 72 14.27 -5.47 10.25
N ILE A 73 14.21 -4.19 9.87
CA ILE A 73 13.06 -3.60 9.19
C ILE A 73 13.43 -3.29 7.73
N PHE A 74 12.81 -4.01 6.80
CA PHE A 74 12.83 -3.64 5.39
C PHE A 74 11.66 -2.68 5.13
N SER A 75 11.98 -1.37 5.01
CA SER A 75 10.98 -0.32 4.79
C SER A 75 10.77 -0.08 3.30
N ASP A 76 9.64 -0.54 2.77
CA ASP A 76 9.21 -0.22 1.41
C ASP A 76 8.42 1.09 1.42
N GLU A 77 9.05 2.16 0.94
CA GLU A 77 8.51 3.52 0.91
C GLU A 77 8.21 4.00 -0.52
N ILE A 78 8.02 3.07 -1.45
CA ILE A 78 7.78 3.40 -2.87
C ILE A 78 6.50 4.25 -3.07
N HIS A 79 5.53 4.15 -2.17
CA HIS A 79 4.30 4.95 -2.17
C HIS A 79 4.40 6.24 -1.36
N ALA A 80 5.56 6.56 -0.75
CA ALA A 80 5.76 7.73 0.10
C ALA A 80 5.23 9.07 -0.46
N PRO A 81 5.35 9.37 -1.76
CA PRO A 81 4.82 10.62 -2.32
C PRO A 81 3.29 10.70 -2.35
N PHE A 82 2.58 9.55 -2.33
CA PHE A 82 1.12 9.50 -2.43
C PHE A 82 0.48 9.54 -1.05
N VAL A 83 0.39 10.71 -0.45
CA VAL A 83 -0.24 10.93 0.86
C VAL A 83 -1.29 12.03 0.71
N TYR A 84 -2.51 11.77 1.18
CA TYR A 84 -3.62 12.70 1.07
C TYR A 84 -3.60 13.77 2.14
N GLN A 85 -4.33 14.84 1.89
CA GLN A 85 -4.45 15.96 2.83
C GLN A 85 -4.89 15.47 4.22
N GLY A 86 -4.25 15.96 5.27
CA GLY A 86 -4.50 15.56 6.65
C GLY A 86 -3.60 14.43 7.16
N HIS A 87 -2.83 13.78 6.28
CA HIS A 87 -1.86 12.73 6.64
C HIS A 87 -0.44 13.17 6.28
N THR A 88 0.55 12.55 6.90
CA THR A 88 1.96 12.84 6.64
C THR A 88 2.76 11.55 6.67
N HIS A 89 3.45 11.25 5.57
CA HIS A 89 4.44 10.18 5.57
C HIS A 89 5.68 10.61 6.33
N VAL A 90 6.12 9.77 7.26
CA VAL A 90 7.39 9.93 7.97
C VAL A 90 8.28 8.75 7.56
N PRO A 91 9.43 8.99 6.90
CA PRO A 91 10.35 7.90 6.56
C PRO A 91 10.82 7.18 7.83
N PHE A 92 10.71 5.84 7.85
CA PHE A 92 11.00 5.06 9.05
C PHE A 92 12.41 5.32 9.61
N ALA A 93 13.42 5.35 8.74
CA ALA A 93 14.80 5.60 9.13
C ALA A 93 15.05 7.00 9.70
N SER A 94 14.15 7.97 9.47
CA SER A 94 14.32 9.37 9.91
C SER A 94 13.81 9.65 11.33
N ILE A 95 13.11 8.69 11.96
CA ILE A 95 12.40 8.93 13.22
C ILE A 95 13.38 9.17 14.38
N ASN A 96 14.40 8.32 14.51
CA ASN A 96 15.46 8.44 15.51
C ASN A 96 16.66 7.54 15.14
N ARG A 97 17.68 7.52 16.00
CA ARG A 97 18.87 6.70 15.76
C ARG A 97 18.56 5.18 15.76
N GLN A 98 17.64 4.72 16.59
CA GLN A 98 17.27 3.28 16.66
C GLN A 98 16.64 2.84 15.34
N THR A 99 15.65 3.58 14.84
CA THR A 99 15.01 3.27 13.55
C THR A 99 16.00 3.33 12.40
N ALA A 100 16.91 4.31 12.40
CA ALA A 100 17.97 4.41 11.39
C ALA A 100 18.90 3.18 11.38
N MET A 101 19.23 2.62 12.55
CA MET A 101 20.09 1.44 12.64
C MET A 101 19.37 0.13 12.29
N GLN A 102 18.03 0.12 12.34
CA GLN A 102 17.21 -1.05 12.01
C GLN A 102 16.81 -1.10 10.52
N ALA A 103 16.78 0.06 9.85
CA ALA A 103 16.18 0.22 8.55
C ALA A 103 17.07 -0.24 7.40
N PHE A 104 16.42 -0.93 6.46
CA PHE A 104 16.86 -1.11 5.09
C PHE A 104 15.73 -0.52 4.23
N THR A 105 15.90 0.69 3.70
CA THR A 105 14.81 1.41 3.04
C THR A 105 14.92 1.28 1.52
N SER A 106 13.80 0.98 0.86
CA SER A 106 13.70 1.03 -0.60
C SER A 106 12.67 2.07 -1.05
N THR A 107 12.99 2.77 -2.14
CA THR A 107 12.12 3.73 -2.78
C THR A 107 12.38 3.79 -4.29
N SER A 108 11.52 4.47 -5.04
CA SER A 108 11.69 4.64 -6.49
C SER A 108 10.80 5.75 -7.03
N ALA A 109 11.25 6.44 -8.06
CA ALA A 109 10.43 7.33 -8.88
C ALA A 109 9.37 6.59 -9.73
N SER A 110 9.45 5.24 -9.82
CA SER A 110 8.65 4.44 -10.75
C SER A 110 7.15 4.56 -10.53
N LYS A 111 6.68 4.72 -9.29
CA LYS A 111 5.25 4.90 -8.99
C LYS A 111 4.83 6.36 -9.15
N SER A 112 5.54 7.28 -8.51
CA SER A 112 5.20 8.70 -8.50
C SER A 112 5.24 9.35 -9.89
N PHE A 113 6.14 8.88 -10.76
CA PHE A 113 6.31 9.44 -12.10
C PHE A 113 5.88 8.49 -13.23
N ASN A 114 5.21 7.38 -12.88
CA ASN A 114 4.69 6.40 -13.85
C ASN A 114 5.75 5.87 -14.83
N ILE A 115 6.95 5.58 -14.32
CA ILE A 115 8.09 5.06 -15.08
C ILE A 115 8.57 3.67 -14.66
N PRO A 116 7.69 2.70 -14.30
CA PRO A 116 8.14 1.39 -13.81
C PRO A 116 8.91 0.58 -14.86
N GLY A 117 8.68 0.86 -16.14
CA GLY A 117 9.37 0.21 -17.26
C GLY A 117 10.86 0.52 -17.32
N THR A 118 11.32 1.61 -16.70
CA THR A 118 12.72 2.03 -16.71
C THR A 118 13.60 1.26 -15.72
N LYS A 119 13.00 0.48 -14.80
CA LYS A 119 13.70 -0.47 -13.90
C LYS A 119 14.81 0.20 -13.07
N CYS A 120 14.46 1.23 -12.30
CA CYS A 120 15.37 1.91 -11.38
C CYS A 120 14.72 2.09 -10.01
N ALA A 121 15.40 1.68 -8.96
CA ALA A 121 15.01 1.89 -7.58
C ALA A 121 16.24 2.32 -6.77
N GLN A 122 16.00 2.90 -5.62
CA GLN A 122 17.04 3.35 -4.69
C GLN A 122 16.93 2.53 -3.41
N VAL A 123 18.09 2.13 -2.89
CA VAL A 123 18.26 1.56 -1.55
C VAL A 123 18.96 2.61 -0.68
N ILE A 124 18.39 2.90 0.47
CA ILE A 124 18.93 3.86 1.44
C ILE A 124 19.36 3.06 2.66
N LEU A 125 20.66 3.05 2.91
CA LEU A 125 21.31 2.33 4.01
C LEU A 125 21.82 3.34 5.03
N THR A 126 21.15 3.41 6.16
CA THR A 126 21.49 4.33 7.26
C THR A 126 22.32 3.67 8.36
N ASN A 127 22.41 2.33 8.35
CA ASN A 127 23.30 1.55 9.21
C ASN A 127 24.65 1.32 8.50
N PRO A 128 25.79 1.74 9.10
CA PRO A 128 27.11 1.53 8.50
C PRO A 128 27.45 0.06 8.22
N ASP A 129 27.01 -0.85 9.06
CA ASP A 129 27.27 -2.30 8.87
C ASP A 129 26.53 -2.84 7.64
N ASP A 130 25.31 -2.36 7.39
CA ASP A 130 24.58 -2.71 6.15
C ASP A 130 25.24 -2.14 4.91
N LEU A 131 25.75 -0.91 4.99
CA LEU A 131 26.48 -0.31 3.89
C LEU A 131 27.76 -1.10 3.57
N GLU A 132 28.50 -1.51 4.60
CA GLU A 132 29.69 -2.35 4.40
C GLU A 132 29.33 -3.71 3.78
N LEU A 133 28.25 -4.33 4.25
CA LEU A 133 27.74 -5.60 3.70
C LEU A 133 27.27 -5.43 2.25
N TRP A 134 26.58 -4.34 1.94
CA TRP A 134 26.15 -3.98 0.59
C TRP A 134 27.33 -3.82 -0.35
N MET A 135 28.31 -3.02 0.03
CA MET A 135 29.52 -2.80 -0.81
C MET A 135 30.28 -4.08 -1.16
N ARG A 136 30.20 -5.12 -0.31
CA ARG A 136 30.82 -6.41 -0.57
C ARG A 136 30.01 -7.34 -1.48
N ASN A 137 28.67 -7.20 -1.53
CA ASN A 137 27.79 -8.22 -2.09
C ASN A 137 26.86 -7.72 -3.19
N ALA A 138 26.71 -6.40 -3.35
CA ALA A 138 25.64 -5.82 -4.18
C ALA A 138 26.03 -5.58 -5.65
N GLU A 139 27.24 -5.94 -6.06
CA GLU A 139 27.75 -5.72 -7.43
C GLU A 139 26.73 -6.15 -8.50
N TRP A 140 26.17 -7.34 -8.37
CA TRP A 140 25.13 -7.82 -9.29
C TRP A 140 23.83 -7.03 -9.24
N SER A 141 23.41 -6.58 -8.05
CA SER A 141 22.18 -5.81 -7.89
C SER A 141 22.29 -4.42 -8.49
N GLU A 142 23.46 -3.79 -8.34
CA GLU A 142 23.73 -2.46 -8.88
C GLU A 142 23.86 -2.47 -10.41
N HIS A 143 24.55 -3.47 -10.99
CA HIS A 143 24.77 -3.60 -12.44
C HIS A 143 23.47 -3.89 -13.22
N GLN A 144 22.38 -4.29 -12.56
CA GLN A 144 21.10 -4.55 -13.23
C GLN A 144 20.25 -3.28 -13.40
N THR A 145 20.65 -2.16 -12.82
CA THR A 145 19.96 -0.89 -13.02
C THR A 145 20.13 -0.39 -14.45
N ALA A 146 19.03 -0.20 -15.16
CA ALA A 146 19.06 0.31 -16.52
C ALA A 146 19.56 1.75 -16.54
N THR A 147 20.54 2.06 -17.39
CA THR A 147 21.07 3.44 -17.55
C THR A 147 19.95 4.45 -17.85
N ILE A 148 19.01 4.09 -18.73
CA ILE A 148 17.84 4.94 -19.01
C ILE A 148 16.98 5.15 -17.77
N GLY A 149 16.94 4.18 -16.87
CA GLY A 149 16.22 4.29 -15.61
C GLY A 149 16.84 5.30 -14.65
N ALA A 150 18.18 5.30 -14.55
CA ALA A 150 18.90 6.31 -13.75
C ALA A 150 18.66 7.72 -14.29
N ILE A 151 18.80 7.91 -15.61
CA ILE A 151 18.53 9.19 -16.30
C ILE A 151 17.09 9.65 -16.07
N ALA A 152 16.11 8.76 -16.27
CA ALA A 152 14.69 9.08 -16.10
C ALA A 152 14.36 9.44 -14.65
N THR A 153 14.92 8.72 -13.68
CA THR A 153 14.74 9.00 -12.25
C THR A 153 15.32 10.36 -11.86
N THR A 154 16.54 10.68 -12.33
CA THR A 154 17.15 11.99 -12.09
C THR A 154 16.30 13.11 -12.68
N ALA A 155 15.88 12.99 -13.94
CA ALA A 155 15.02 13.98 -14.58
C ALA A 155 13.67 14.15 -13.87
N ALA A 156 13.08 13.06 -13.36
CA ALA A 156 11.84 13.07 -12.61
C ALA A 156 11.99 13.84 -11.29
N TYR A 157 13.05 13.60 -10.53
CA TYR A 157 13.28 14.28 -9.26
C TYR A 157 13.69 15.75 -9.46
N ASP A 158 14.49 16.07 -10.47
CA ASP A 158 14.96 17.43 -10.71
C ASP A 158 13.88 18.35 -11.30
N GLY A 159 13.02 17.82 -12.16
CA GLY A 159 12.08 18.64 -12.94
C GLY A 159 10.60 18.23 -12.85
N GLY A 160 10.27 17.14 -12.18
CA GLY A 160 8.94 16.54 -12.23
C GLY A 160 7.93 17.06 -11.20
N ALA A 161 8.31 17.96 -10.29
CA ALA A 161 7.47 18.37 -9.17
C ALA A 161 6.09 18.88 -9.60
N ALA A 162 6.03 19.84 -10.54
CA ALA A 162 4.76 20.42 -11.01
C ALA A 162 3.86 19.37 -11.71
N TRP A 163 4.46 18.40 -12.41
CA TRP A 163 3.72 17.30 -13.01
C TRP A 163 3.12 16.41 -11.90
N PHE A 164 3.89 16.09 -10.88
CA PHE A 164 3.42 15.25 -9.78
C PHE A 164 2.33 15.93 -8.94
N GLU A 165 2.41 17.25 -8.71
CA GLU A 165 1.34 18.03 -8.09
C GLU A 165 0.03 17.91 -8.88
N GLY A 166 0.09 17.99 -10.22
CA GLY A 166 -1.07 17.75 -11.09
C GLY A 166 -1.62 16.33 -10.99
N VAL A 167 -0.74 15.32 -10.87
CA VAL A 167 -1.13 13.92 -10.64
C VAL A 167 -1.83 13.76 -9.30
N MET A 168 -1.30 14.34 -8.23
CA MET A 168 -1.92 14.26 -6.90
C MET A 168 -3.32 14.89 -6.89
N ALA A 169 -3.48 16.07 -7.47
CA ALA A 169 -4.81 16.70 -7.58
C ALA A 169 -5.80 15.82 -8.37
N TYR A 170 -5.32 15.13 -9.40
CA TYR A 170 -6.15 14.21 -10.18
C TYR A 170 -6.52 12.94 -9.38
N ILE A 171 -5.58 12.37 -8.65
CA ILE A 171 -5.80 11.20 -7.79
C ILE A 171 -6.76 11.54 -6.64
N GLU A 172 -6.63 12.73 -6.03
CA GLU A 172 -7.56 13.21 -5.00
C GLU A 172 -8.99 13.38 -5.53
N ARG A 173 -9.14 13.83 -6.78
CA ARG A 173 -10.44 13.83 -7.45
C ARG A 173 -11.01 12.42 -7.63
N ASN A 174 -10.16 11.47 -8.02
CA ASN A 174 -10.58 10.08 -8.24
C ASN A 174 -10.96 9.40 -6.91
N ILE A 175 -10.19 9.59 -5.85
CA ILE A 175 -10.55 9.01 -4.54
C ILE A 175 -11.84 9.60 -3.98
N ALA A 176 -12.12 10.88 -4.22
CA ALA A 176 -13.40 11.47 -3.85
C ALA A 176 -14.59 10.77 -4.54
N LEU A 177 -14.44 10.38 -5.82
CA LEU A 177 -15.44 9.57 -6.51
C LEU A 177 -15.58 8.18 -5.86
N VAL A 178 -14.45 7.49 -5.59
CA VAL A 178 -14.48 6.17 -4.92
C VAL A 178 -15.24 6.28 -3.60
N ASN A 179 -14.90 7.24 -2.75
CA ASN A 179 -15.54 7.46 -1.46
C ASN A 179 -17.05 7.70 -1.59
N GLU A 180 -17.46 8.50 -2.59
CA GLU A 180 -18.88 8.75 -2.88
C GLU A 180 -19.61 7.48 -3.31
N GLN A 181 -19.02 6.70 -4.22
CA GLN A 181 -19.62 5.43 -4.68
C GLN A 181 -19.74 4.42 -3.54
N MET A 182 -18.70 4.28 -2.72
CA MET A 182 -18.72 3.36 -1.57
C MET A 182 -19.72 3.79 -0.50
N ARG A 183 -19.95 5.11 -0.34
CA ARG A 183 -20.91 5.63 0.61
C ARG A 183 -22.37 5.48 0.15
N THR A 184 -22.61 5.56 -1.16
CA THR A 184 -23.97 5.63 -1.73
C THR A 184 -24.42 4.31 -2.31
N ARG A 185 -23.75 3.84 -3.37
CA ARG A 185 -24.17 2.67 -4.15
C ARG A 185 -23.66 1.36 -3.55
N PHE A 186 -22.45 1.37 -2.96
CA PHE A 186 -21.80 0.17 -2.43
C PHE A 186 -21.77 0.15 -0.89
N ALA A 187 -22.81 0.68 -0.24
CA ALA A 187 -22.86 0.86 1.21
C ALA A 187 -22.75 -0.45 2.02
N LYS A 188 -23.07 -1.60 1.41
CA LYS A 188 -22.93 -2.92 2.03
C LYS A 188 -21.53 -3.53 1.90
N VAL A 189 -20.66 -2.94 1.04
CA VAL A 189 -19.27 -3.37 0.88
C VAL A 189 -18.43 -2.75 1.99
N ARG A 190 -17.57 -3.53 2.63
CA ARG A 190 -16.65 -2.97 3.62
C ARG A 190 -15.53 -2.21 2.93
N TYR A 191 -15.32 -1.01 3.40
CA TYR A 191 -14.33 -0.10 2.84
C TYR A 191 -13.81 0.84 3.91
N VAL A 192 -12.51 0.97 4.00
CA VAL A 192 -11.81 2.00 4.78
C VAL A 192 -11.20 2.99 3.79
N GLU A 193 -11.48 4.27 3.99
CA GLU A 193 -10.93 5.31 3.13
C GLU A 193 -9.40 5.32 3.21
N PRO A 194 -8.67 5.21 2.08
CA PRO A 194 -7.22 5.21 2.11
C PRO A 194 -6.68 6.60 2.47
N GLN A 195 -5.62 6.62 3.23
CA GLN A 195 -4.89 7.82 3.65
C GLN A 195 -3.77 8.19 2.67
N GLY A 196 -3.48 7.29 1.75
CA GLY A 196 -2.46 7.45 0.71
C GLY A 196 -2.57 6.37 -0.35
N THR A 197 -1.59 6.30 -1.24
CA THR A 197 -1.54 5.45 -2.43
C THR A 197 -2.56 5.88 -3.51
N TYR A 198 -2.79 5.05 -4.51
CA TYR A 198 -3.86 5.20 -5.52
C TYR A 198 -4.65 3.88 -5.64
N ILE A 199 -4.80 3.21 -4.49
CA ILE A 199 -5.37 1.86 -4.39
C ILE A 199 -6.51 1.90 -3.37
N ALA A 200 -7.65 1.33 -3.73
CA ALA A 200 -8.77 1.07 -2.83
C ALA A 200 -8.88 -0.44 -2.57
N TRP A 201 -9.09 -0.79 -1.31
CA TRP A 201 -9.33 -2.15 -0.87
C TRP A 201 -10.81 -2.33 -0.56
N LEU A 202 -11.48 -3.19 -1.33
CA LEU A 202 -12.94 -3.37 -1.29
C LEU A 202 -13.26 -4.81 -0.87
N ASP A 203 -13.94 -4.99 0.25
CA ASP A 203 -14.36 -6.30 0.76
C ASP A 203 -15.84 -6.55 0.44
N PHE A 204 -16.07 -7.46 -0.49
CA PHE A 204 -17.40 -7.90 -0.95
C PHE A 204 -17.93 -9.13 -0.20
N SER A 205 -17.23 -9.61 0.82
CA SER A 205 -17.68 -10.76 1.61
C SER A 205 -19.05 -10.55 2.28
N PRO A 206 -19.46 -9.33 2.70
CA PRO A 206 -20.80 -9.10 3.22
C PRO A 206 -21.93 -9.35 2.20
N LEU A 207 -21.61 -9.31 0.90
CA LEU A 207 -22.56 -9.64 -0.18
C LEU A 207 -22.56 -11.12 -0.55
N GLY A 208 -21.77 -11.95 0.15
CA GLY A 208 -21.63 -13.37 -0.13
C GLY A 208 -20.82 -13.69 -1.39
N ILE A 209 -20.09 -12.73 -1.94
CA ILE A 209 -19.26 -12.91 -3.14
C ILE A 209 -17.86 -13.37 -2.70
N GLY A 210 -17.60 -14.67 -2.83
CA GLY A 210 -16.33 -15.26 -2.41
C GLY A 210 -15.15 -15.05 -3.39
N ASP A 211 -15.44 -14.68 -4.64
CA ASP A 211 -14.45 -14.37 -5.68
C ASP A 211 -14.90 -13.15 -6.49
N PRO A 212 -14.81 -11.95 -5.90
CA PRO A 212 -15.30 -10.73 -6.54
C PRO A 212 -14.48 -10.32 -7.79
N ALA A 213 -13.20 -10.66 -7.86
CA ALA A 213 -12.40 -10.36 -9.04
C ALA A 213 -12.94 -11.09 -10.28
N ASN A 214 -13.17 -12.38 -10.19
CA ASN A 214 -13.76 -13.17 -11.27
C ASN A 214 -15.24 -12.80 -11.54
N TYR A 215 -16.01 -12.48 -10.50
CA TYR A 215 -17.37 -12.00 -10.62
C TYR A 215 -17.46 -10.76 -11.51
N PHE A 216 -16.74 -9.71 -11.19
CA PHE A 216 -16.75 -8.46 -11.96
C PHE A 216 -16.09 -8.60 -13.32
N PHE A 217 -15.06 -9.43 -13.46
CA PHE A 217 -14.47 -9.71 -14.77
C PHE A 217 -15.51 -10.32 -15.72
N LYS A 218 -16.30 -11.29 -15.27
CA LYS A 218 -17.29 -11.97 -16.11
C LYS A 218 -18.57 -11.18 -16.34
N LYS A 219 -19.07 -10.50 -15.30
CA LYS A 219 -20.39 -9.85 -15.34
C LYS A 219 -20.36 -8.39 -15.69
N ALA A 220 -19.25 -7.69 -15.36
CA ALA A 220 -19.11 -6.27 -15.56
C ALA A 220 -18.05 -5.89 -16.62
N ASN A 221 -17.24 -6.84 -17.10
CA ASN A 221 -16.02 -6.58 -17.87
C ASN A 221 -15.08 -5.58 -17.17
N VAL A 222 -14.96 -5.70 -15.84
CA VAL A 222 -14.06 -4.91 -15.01
C VAL A 222 -13.01 -5.85 -14.41
N ALA A 223 -11.74 -5.59 -14.73
CA ALA A 223 -10.61 -6.36 -14.21
C ALA A 223 -10.09 -5.71 -12.93
N LEU A 224 -10.14 -6.42 -11.82
CA LEU A 224 -9.63 -6.04 -10.51
C LEU A 224 -8.61 -7.06 -10.06
N THR A 225 -7.64 -6.65 -9.23
CA THR A 225 -6.71 -7.61 -8.63
C THR A 225 -7.44 -8.41 -7.55
N ASP A 226 -7.32 -9.73 -7.60
CA ASP A 226 -7.85 -10.62 -6.57
C ASP A 226 -7.17 -10.33 -5.22
N GLY A 227 -7.97 -10.18 -4.17
CA GLY A 227 -7.43 -9.93 -2.83
C GLY A 227 -6.50 -11.02 -2.32
N ARG A 228 -6.68 -12.27 -2.76
CA ARG A 228 -5.81 -13.40 -2.43
C ARG A 228 -4.36 -13.23 -2.92
N GLU A 229 -4.13 -12.40 -3.95
CA GLU A 229 -2.77 -12.05 -4.37
C GLU A 229 -2.03 -11.14 -3.35
N CYS A 230 -2.78 -10.59 -2.38
CA CYS A 230 -2.24 -9.80 -1.30
C CYS A 230 -2.21 -10.53 0.06
N GLY A 231 -2.48 -11.84 0.06
CA GLY A 231 -2.55 -12.72 1.23
C GLY A 231 -3.88 -13.47 1.32
N GLU A 232 -3.89 -14.64 1.96
CA GLU A 232 -5.10 -15.48 2.08
C GLU A 232 -6.28 -14.78 2.78
N VAL A 233 -6.00 -13.83 3.66
CA VAL A 233 -7.01 -13.00 4.34
C VAL A 233 -7.77 -12.08 3.37
N GLY A 234 -7.24 -11.87 2.17
CA GLY A 234 -7.88 -11.11 1.10
C GLY A 234 -8.98 -11.83 0.35
N ARG A 235 -9.36 -13.04 0.74
CA ARG A 235 -10.50 -13.77 0.15
C ARG A 235 -11.79 -12.96 0.30
N GLY A 236 -12.52 -12.78 -0.80
CA GLY A 236 -13.71 -11.93 -0.84
C GLY A 236 -13.43 -10.45 -1.05
N CYS A 237 -12.16 -10.07 -1.13
CA CYS A 237 -11.72 -8.70 -1.38
C CYS A 237 -11.19 -8.53 -2.81
N VAL A 238 -11.15 -7.28 -3.26
CA VAL A 238 -10.40 -6.86 -4.45
C VAL A 238 -9.56 -5.64 -4.16
N ARG A 239 -8.44 -5.54 -4.88
CA ARG A 239 -7.62 -4.34 -4.94
C ARG A 239 -7.95 -3.58 -6.22
N MET A 240 -8.50 -2.39 -6.08
CA MET A 240 -8.84 -1.50 -7.19
C MET A 240 -7.77 -0.40 -7.33
N ASN A 241 -7.14 -0.32 -8.49
CA ASN A 241 -6.29 0.82 -8.84
C ASN A 241 -7.18 1.89 -9.46
N PHE A 242 -7.25 3.07 -8.83
CA PHE A 242 -8.04 4.21 -9.32
C PHE A 242 -7.21 5.33 -9.98
N ALA A 243 -5.90 5.12 -10.19
CA ALA A 243 -5.05 6.01 -10.99
C ALA A 243 -5.32 5.79 -12.49
N MET A 244 -6.53 6.13 -12.92
CA MET A 244 -7.01 6.01 -14.29
C MET A 244 -7.81 7.26 -14.70
N PRO A 245 -8.13 7.43 -16.00
CA PRO A 245 -9.00 8.53 -16.42
C PRO A 245 -10.34 8.53 -15.69
N TYR A 246 -10.74 9.68 -15.16
CA TYR A 246 -11.94 9.84 -14.34
C TYR A 246 -13.22 9.26 -15.00
N PRO A 247 -13.51 9.48 -16.29
CA PRO A 247 -14.69 8.89 -16.93
C PRO A 247 -14.66 7.36 -16.99
N LEU A 248 -13.46 6.75 -17.07
CA LEU A 248 -13.32 5.28 -17.03
C LEU A 248 -13.55 4.75 -15.63
N LEU A 249 -13.15 5.50 -14.61
CA LEU A 249 -13.42 5.13 -13.21
C LEU A 249 -14.92 5.18 -12.91
N GLU A 250 -15.64 6.21 -13.40
CA GLU A 250 -17.10 6.28 -13.32
C GLU A 250 -17.75 5.08 -14.01
N GLU A 251 -17.34 4.79 -15.25
CA GLU A 251 -17.85 3.64 -16.01
C GLU A 251 -17.59 2.31 -15.32
N CYS A 252 -16.43 2.13 -14.66
CA CYS A 252 -16.14 0.93 -13.86
C CYS A 252 -17.18 0.76 -12.75
N PHE A 253 -17.47 1.80 -11.97
CA PHE A 253 -18.47 1.75 -10.91
C PHE A 253 -19.88 1.51 -11.45
N ASP A 254 -20.25 2.12 -12.57
CA ASP A 254 -21.55 1.91 -13.21
C ASP A 254 -21.75 0.46 -13.63
N ARG A 255 -20.75 -0.14 -14.26
CA ARG A 255 -20.76 -1.54 -14.68
C ARG A 255 -20.80 -2.50 -13.46
N MET A 256 -20.02 -2.22 -12.43
CA MET A 256 -20.00 -3.02 -11.20
C MET A 256 -21.37 -2.97 -10.51
N ALA A 257 -21.97 -1.80 -10.38
CA ALA A 257 -23.27 -1.66 -9.76
C ALA A 257 -24.36 -2.34 -10.57
N ALA A 258 -24.40 -2.17 -11.90
CA ALA A 258 -25.38 -2.84 -12.76
C ALA A 258 -25.31 -4.39 -12.63
N ALA A 259 -24.09 -4.94 -12.50
CA ALA A 259 -23.92 -6.38 -12.28
C ALA A 259 -24.48 -6.85 -10.93
N LEU A 260 -24.26 -6.08 -9.86
CA LEU A 260 -24.78 -6.38 -8.52
C LEU A 260 -26.30 -6.23 -8.45
N GLU A 261 -26.85 -5.17 -9.07
CA GLU A 261 -28.30 -4.93 -9.16
C GLU A 261 -29.01 -6.06 -9.90
N ALA A 262 -28.44 -6.53 -11.03
CA ALA A 262 -28.96 -7.65 -11.79
C ALA A 262 -29.08 -8.96 -10.99
N ASP A 263 -28.19 -9.14 -10.00
CA ASP A 263 -28.18 -10.28 -9.10
C ASP A 263 -28.92 -10.02 -7.76
N GLY A 264 -29.49 -8.81 -7.55
CA GLY A 264 -30.22 -8.43 -6.33
C GLY A 264 -29.32 -8.25 -5.09
N LEU A 265 -28.05 -7.89 -5.28
CA LEU A 265 -27.06 -7.78 -4.21
C LEU A 265 -26.90 -6.35 -3.65
N LEU A 266 -27.32 -5.32 -4.36
CA LEU A 266 -27.35 -3.91 -3.89
C LEU A 266 -28.63 -3.55 -3.14
#